data_6ecb70badbf6b32dd734410b193be7da
#
_entry.id   6ecb70badbf6b32dd734410b193be7da
#
_cell.length_a   1.000
_cell.length_b   1.000
_cell.length_c   1.000
_cell.angle_alpha   90.00
_cell.angle_beta   90.00
_cell.angle_gamma   90.00
#
_symmetry.space_group_name_H-M   'P 1'
#
loop_
_entity.id
_entity.type
_entity.pdbx_description
1 polymer ?
#
loop_
_entity_poly.entity_id
_entity_poly.type
_entity_poly.pdbx_seq_one_letter_code
_entity_poly.pdbx_strand_id
1 'polypeptide(L)'
;MNSSICNNNNKKLFISKLIVLIADYIAIVLGTLAAYYLRLNLSILPVSSNFKVEEIYVYGIVPIVFLTILLLNNAYSVVTPYWDTMKNLFRSITIGVVVSIVLMYTGHVINDVSRLFVAFAYICMLVFIFTERFIVGKILSKTGYLTIPILLVGAGKTAELVKRALDRMPITTYKIIGYVDDNPKSSSIAKEYPCLGAFKDVERVIKDTGVQTVLICAPGLEPKKLVSLINQL
;
A
#
# COMPACT_ATOMS: atom_id res chain seq x y z
N MET A 1 23.42 -10.18 16.91
CA MET A 1 22.28 -9.38 17.37
C MET A 1 21.39 -8.86 16.19
N ASN A 2 21.88 -8.90 14.95
CA ASN A 2 21.21 -8.28 13.79
C ASN A 2 20.20 -9.15 13.04
N SER A 3 20.30 -10.48 13.09
CA SER A 3 19.31 -11.39 12.47
C SER A 3 17.91 -11.31 13.11
N SER A 4 17.85 -10.92 14.38
CA SER A 4 16.59 -10.80 15.12
C SER A 4 15.78 -9.55 14.71
N ILE A 5 16.41 -8.44 14.33
CA ILE A 5 15.74 -7.19 13.95
C ILE A 5 15.15 -7.34 12.53
N CYS A 6 15.90 -7.90 11.60
CA CYS A 6 15.44 -8.16 10.24
C CYS A 6 14.30 -9.20 10.22
N ASN A 7 14.42 -10.28 10.99
CA ASN A 7 13.39 -11.30 11.10
C ASN A 7 12.10 -10.76 11.74
N ASN A 8 12.22 -9.86 12.72
CA ASN A 8 11.07 -9.22 13.36
C ASN A 8 10.34 -8.26 12.40
N ASN A 9 11.07 -7.52 11.56
CA ASN A 9 10.46 -6.65 10.54
C ASN A 9 9.72 -7.46 9.47
N ASN A 10 10.29 -8.55 8.98
CA ASN A 10 9.65 -9.41 8.00
C ASN A 10 8.35 -10.04 8.55
N LYS A 11 8.34 -10.45 9.81
CA LYS A 11 7.11 -10.94 10.49
C LYS A 11 6.06 -9.84 10.59
N LYS A 12 6.43 -8.62 10.98
CA LYS A 12 5.50 -7.49 11.05
C LYS A 12 4.92 -7.14 9.68
N LEU A 13 5.74 -7.11 8.63
CA LEU A 13 5.29 -6.87 7.27
C LEU A 13 4.35 -7.97 6.76
N PHE A 14 4.61 -9.22 7.10
CA PHE A 14 3.71 -10.33 6.77
C PHE A 14 2.36 -10.19 7.48
N ILE A 15 2.38 -9.90 8.79
CA ILE A 15 1.16 -9.68 9.58
C ILE A 15 0.37 -8.50 9.02
N SER A 16 1.03 -7.39 8.66
CA SER A 16 0.36 -6.23 8.07
C SER A 16 -0.33 -6.57 6.76
N LYS A 17 0.30 -7.35 5.87
CA LYS A 17 -0.31 -7.83 4.64
C LYS A 17 -1.55 -8.68 4.89
N LEU A 18 -1.50 -9.56 5.90
CA LEU A 18 -2.63 -10.41 6.27
C LEU A 18 -3.79 -9.58 6.82
N ILE A 19 -3.51 -8.60 7.69
CA ILE A 19 -4.53 -7.68 8.23
C ILE A 19 -5.22 -6.92 7.10
N VAL A 20 -4.45 -6.37 6.17
CA VAL A 20 -4.98 -5.64 5.02
C VAL A 20 -5.82 -6.54 4.12
N LEU A 21 -5.39 -7.79 3.87
CA LEU A 21 -6.15 -8.77 3.06
C LEU A 21 -7.51 -9.09 3.70
N ILE A 22 -7.54 -9.29 5.03
CA ILE A 22 -8.80 -9.54 5.76
C ILE A 22 -9.70 -8.31 5.73
N ALA A 23 -9.13 -7.13 5.86
CA ALA A 23 -9.87 -5.88 5.81
C ALA A 23 -10.45 -5.61 4.40
N ASP A 24 -9.69 -5.90 3.33
CA ASP A 24 -10.19 -5.85 1.96
C ASP A 24 -11.36 -6.85 1.75
N TYR A 25 -11.26 -8.07 2.26
CA TYR A 25 -12.36 -9.03 2.19
C TYR A 25 -13.64 -8.44 2.80
N ILE A 26 -13.53 -7.89 4.01
CA ILE A 26 -14.65 -7.24 4.70
C ILE A 26 -15.19 -6.05 3.90
N ALA A 27 -14.30 -5.20 3.37
CA ALA A 27 -14.69 -4.05 2.56
C ALA A 27 -15.43 -4.44 1.28
N ILE A 28 -14.99 -5.50 0.59
CA ILE A 28 -15.64 -6.03 -0.61
C ILE A 28 -17.05 -6.56 -0.28
N VAL A 29 -17.18 -7.34 0.79
CA VAL A 29 -18.48 -7.87 1.24
C VAL A 29 -19.42 -6.72 1.61
N LEU A 30 -18.95 -5.76 2.41
CA LEU A 30 -19.75 -4.59 2.81
C LEU A 30 -20.14 -3.73 1.60
N GLY A 31 -19.22 -3.51 0.65
CA GLY A 31 -19.50 -2.79 -0.59
C GLY A 31 -20.58 -3.46 -1.45
N THR A 32 -20.52 -4.79 -1.56
CA THR A 32 -21.52 -5.60 -2.29
C THR A 32 -22.88 -5.52 -1.59
N LEU A 33 -22.92 -5.68 -0.27
CA LEU A 33 -24.16 -5.57 0.51
C LEU A 33 -24.74 -4.17 0.45
N ALA A 34 -23.92 -3.13 0.58
CA ALA A 34 -24.37 -1.74 0.44
C ALA A 34 -25.01 -1.49 -0.94
N ALA A 35 -24.39 -1.97 -2.00
CA ALA A 35 -24.95 -1.88 -3.35
C ALA A 35 -26.29 -2.60 -3.49
N TYR A 36 -26.42 -3.77 -2.86
CA TYR A 36 -27.67 -4.53 -2.83
C TYR A 36 -28.77 -3.75 -2.13
N TYR A 37 -28.52 -3.20 -0.94
CA TYR A 37 -29.47 -2.38 -0.20
C TYR A 37 -29.83 -1.08 -0.94
N LEU A 38 -28.84 -0.40 -1.57
CA LEU A 38 -29.10 0.79 -2.38
C LEU A 38 -30.00 0.45 -3.56
N ARG A 39 -29.78 -0.70 -4.23
CA ARG A 39 -30.63 -1.12 -5.34
C ARG A 39 -32.07 -1.41 -4.94
N LEU A 40 -32.29 -1.97 -3.75
CA LEU A 40 -33.65 -2.25 -3.25
C LEU A 40 -34.39 -0.96 -2.85
N ASN A 41 -33.69 0.00 -2.26
CA ASN A 41 -34.32 1.21 -1.71
C ASN A 41 -34.45 2.37 -2.73
N LEU A 42 -33.57 2.41 -3.75
CA LEU A 42 -33.60 3.43 -4.78
C LEU A 42 -34.52 2.98 -5.94
N SER A 43 -35.76 3.48 -5.93
CA SER A 43 -36.79 3.19 -6.94
C SER A 43 -36.57 3.94 -8.26
N ILE A 44 -35.32 4.16 -8.70
CA ILE A 44 -35.00 4.88 -9.95
C ILE A 44 -35.51 4.11 -11.18
N LEU A 45 -35.44 2.78 -11.12
CA LEU A 45 -36.02 1.88 -12.15
C LEU A 45 -36.71 0.72 -11.45
N PRO A 46 -37.80 0.18 -12.03
CA PRO A 46 -38.49 -0.95 -11.41
C PRO A 46 -37.53 -2.11 -11.18
N VAL A 47 -37.58 -2.67 -9.97
CA VAL A 47 -36.83 -3.86 -9.63
C VAL A 47 -37.50 -5.04 -10.27
N SER A 48 -36.77 -5.83 -11.04
CA SER A 48 -37.29 -7.10 -11.58
C SER A 48 -37.74 -7.96 -10.38
N SER A 49 -38.91 -8.63 -10.52
CA SER A 49 -39.46 -9.52 -9.50
C SER A 49 -38.50 -10.65 -9.10
N ASN A 50 -37.55 -10.96 -9.98
CA ASN A 50 -36.55 -12.01 -9.79
C ASN A 50 -35.18 -11.48 -9.36
N PHE A 51 -35.04 -10.17 -9.03
CA PHE A 51 -33.75 -9.65 -8.57
C PHE A 51 -33.34 -10.27 -7.23
N LYS A 52 -32.39 -11.20 -7.30
CA LYS A 52 -31.82 -11.87 -6.14
C LYS A 52 -30.32 -12.06 -6.39
N VAL A 53 -29.54 -11.75 -5.39
CA VAL A 53 -28.09 -12.06 -5.40
C VAL A 53 -27.88 -13.21 -4.42
N GLU A 54 -27.45 -14.35 -4.93
CA GLU A 54 -27.18 -15.50 -4.07
C GLU A 54 -25.99 -15.23 -3.13
N GLU A 55 -26.07 -15.75 -1.92
CA GLU A 55 -25.07 -15.55 -0.88
C GLU A 55 -23.67 -16.01 -1.30
N ILE A 56 -23.58 -17.07 -2.10
CA ILE A 56 -22.31 -17.58 -2.61
C ILE A 56 -21.55 -16.55 -3.47
N TYR A 57 -22.27 -15.68 -4.19
CA TYR A 57 -21.63 -14.58 -4.95
C TYR A 57 -21.12 -13.50 -4.01
N VAL A 58 -21.89 -13.13 -2.99
CA VAL A 58 -21.55 -12.04 -2.06
C VAL A 58 -20.36 -12.40 -1.18
N TYR A 59 -20.37 -13.61 -0.60
CA TYR A 59 -19.37 -14.03 0.40
C TYR A 59 -18.23 -14.88 -0.19
N GLY A 60 -18.40 -15.43 -1.38
CA GLY A 60 -17.42 -16.34 -1.99
C GLY A 60 -16.84 -15.78 -3.28
N ILE A 61 -17.58 -15.86 -4.38
CA ILE A 61 -17.06 -15.64 -5.73
C ILE A 61 -16.51 -14.21 -5.90
N VAL A 62 -17.31 -13.19 -5.56
CA VAL A 62 -16.90 -11.79 -5.73
C VAL A 62 -15.66 -11.46 -4.90
N PRO A 63 -15.60 -11.75 -3.58
CA PRO A 63 -14.39 -11.50 -2.81
C PRO A 63 -13.15 -12.24 -3.34
N ILE A 64 -13.28 -13.51 -3.74
CA ILE A 64 -12.17 -14.29 -4.28
C ILE A 64 -11.62 -13.65 -5.56
N VAL A 65 -12.49 -13.25 -6.50
CA VAL A 65 -12.10 -12.60 -7.74
C VAL A 65 -11.35 -11.30 -7.47
N PHE A 66 -11.90 -10.43 -6.61
CA PHE A 66 -11.28 -9.14 -6.30
C PHE A 66 -9.96 -9.29 -5.55
N LEU A 67 -9.89 -10.15 -4.54
CA LEU A 67 -8.65 -10.40 -3.81
C LEU A 67 -7.56 -10.98 -4.71
N THR A 68 -7.91 -11.88 -5.63
CA THR A 68 -6.95 -12.42 -6.62
C THR A 68 -6.41 -11.32 -7.52
N ILE A 69 -7.27 -10.44 -8.02
CA ILE A 69 -6.84 -9.33 -8.89
C ILE A 69 -6.00 -8.32 -8.11
N LEU A 70 -6.34 -8.02 -6.85
CA LEU A 70 -5.55 -7.16 -5.97
C LEU A 70 -4.16 -7.74 -5.72
N LEU A 71 -4.05 -9.06 -5.51
CA LEU A 71 -2.76 -9.76 -5.36
C LEU A 71 -1.93 -9.67 -6.64
N LEU A 72 -2.52 -9.95 -7.80
CA LEU A 72 -1.83 -9.90 -9.10
C LEU A 72 -1.32 -8.49 -9.46
N ASN A 73 -2.03 -7.44 -9.06
CA ASN A 73 -1.64 -6.04 -9.29
C ASN A 73 -0.74 -5.47 -8.19
N ASN A 74 -0.11 -6.31 -7.35
CA ASN A 74 0.79 -5.88 -6.27
C ASN A 74 0.17 -4.83 -5.32
N ALA A 75 -1.16 -4.86 -5.11
CA ALA A 75 -1.86 -3.94 -4.22
C ALA A 75 -1.46 -4.09 -2.73
N TYR A 76 -0.75 -5.17 -2.39
CA TYR A 76 -0.22 -5.46 -1.04
C TYR A 76 1.27 -5.18 -0.90
N SER A 77 1.89 -4.51 -1.89
CA SER A 77 3.28 -4.10 -1.77
C SER A 77 3.41 -2.93 -0.79
N VAL A 78 4.29 -3.09 0.20
CA VAL A 78 4.57 -2.05 1.21
C VAL A 78 5.55 -1.00 0.67
N VAL A 79 6.32 -1.37 -0.35
CA VAL A 79 7.38 -0.52 -0.93
C VAL A 79 6.82 0.52 -1.91
N THR A 80 5.62 0.29 -2.46
CA THR A 80 5.03 1.21 -3.43
C THR A 80 4.56 2.52 -2.77
N PRO A 81 4.82 3.67 -3.39
CA PRO A 81 4.30 4.95 -2.93
C PRO A 81 2.77 4.93 -2.80
N TYR A 82 2.24 5.68 -1.85
CA TYR A 82 0.80 5.74 -1.57
C TYR A 82 -0.05 6.00 -2.83
N TRP A 83 0.35 6.94 -3.67
CA TRP A 83 -0.38 7.28 -4.90
C TRP A 83 -0.40 6.17 -5.94
N ASP A 84 0.68 5.42 -6.08
CA ASP A 84 0.74 4.28 -6.99
C ASP A 84 -0.09 3.11 -6.45
N THR A 85 -0.13 2.92 -5.15
CA THR A 85 -1.04 1.97 -4.52
C THR A 85 -2.51 2.33 -4.82
N MET A 86 -2.88 3.61 -4.73
CA MET A 86 -4.24 4.07 -5.06
C MET A 86 -4.60 3.83 -6.52
N LYS A 87 -3.69 4.10 -7.46
CA LYS A 87 -3.88 3.78 -8.89
C LYS A 87 -4.06 2.29 -9.13
N ASN A 88 -3.24 1.47 -8.49
CA ASN A 88 -3.33 0.01 -8.59
C ASN A 88 -4.66 -0.52 -8.02
N LEU A 89 -5.14 0.04 -6.92
CA LEU A 89 -6.45 -0.28 -6.35
C LEU A 89 -7.57 0.05 -7.33
N PHE A 90 -7.60 1.28 -7.86
CA PHE A 90 -8.60 1.71 -8.82
C PHE A 90 -8.63 0.79 -10.04
N ARG A 91 -7.47 0.50 -10.63
CA ARG A 91 -7.33 -0.42 -11.75
C ARG A 91 -7.82 -1.82 -11.40
N SER A 92 -7.46 -2.34 -10.23
CA SER A 92 -7.84 -3.68 -9.78
C SER A 92 -9.35 -3.80 -9.59
N ILE A 93 -9.98 -2.80 -8.97
CA ILE A 93 -11.42 -2.77 -8.77
C ILE A 93 -12.15 -2.73 -10.13
N THR A 94 -11.69 -1.89 -11.07
CA THR A 94 -12.27 -1.81 -12.41
C THR A 94 -12.17 -3.15 -13.14
N ILE A 95 -11.00 -3.79 -13.14
CA ILE A 95 -10.80 -5.12 -13.74
C ILE A 95 -11.69 -6.16 -13.02
N GLY A 96 -11.78 -6.11 -11.70
CA GLY A 96 -12.61 -7.02 -10.90
C GLY A 96 -14.08 -6.96 -11.27
N VAL A 97 -14.62 -5.76 -11.47
CA VAL A 97 -16.01 -5.60 -11.93
C VAL A 97 -16.20 -6.18 -13.31
N VAL A 98 -15.29 -5.91 -14.26
CA VAL A 98 -15.38 -6.47 -15.63
C VAL A 98 -15.34 -8.00 -15.59
N VAL A 99 -14.40 -8.58 -14.83
CA VAL A 99 -14.31 -10.05 -14.67
C VAL A 99 -15.59 -10.61 -14.03
N SER A 100 -16.13 -9.94 -13.01
CA SER A 100 -17.37 -10.36 -12.35
C SER A 100 -18.56 -10.34 -13.32
N ILE A 101 -18.67 -9.35 -14.20
CA ILE A 101 -19.69 -9.29 -15.25
C ILE A 101 -19.56 -10.48 -16.21
N VAL A 102 -18.32 -10.78 -16.66
CA VAL A 102 -18.06 -11.92 -17.55
C VAL A 102 -18.46 -13.24 -16.88
N LEU A 103 -18.10 -13.43 -15.60
CA LEU A 103 -18.47 -14.63 -14.84
C LEU A 103 -19.98 -14.75 -14.65
N MET A 104 -20.69 -13.65 -14.40
CA MET A 104 -22.15 -13.65 -14.31
C MET A 104 -22.80 -14.01 -15.65
N TYR A 105 -22.22 -13.56 -16.76
CA TYR A 105 -22.70 -13.88 -18.11
C TYR A 105 -22.52 -15.37 -18.41
N THR A 106 -21.34 -15.92 -18.16
CA THR A 106 -21.04 -17.34 -18.41
C THR A 106 -21.79 -18.29 -17.48
N GLY A 107 -22.07 -17.84 -16.24
CA GLY A 107 -22.85 -18.58 -15.25
C GLY A 107 -24.37 -18.54 -15.44
N HIS A 108 -24.86 -17.89 -16.53
CA HIS A 108 -26.28 -17.67 -16.81
C HIS A 108 -27.08 -16.95 -15.70
N VAL A 109 -26.39 -16.26 -14.78
CA VAL A 109 -26.99 -15.52 -13.66
C VAL A 109 -27.34 -14.08 -14.04
N ILE A 110 -26.90 -13.63 -15.20
CA ILE A 110 -27.05 -12.23 -15.67
C ILE A 110 -28.48 -11.75 -15.75
N ASN A 111 -29.44 -12.64 -16.01
CA ASN A 111 -30.84 -12.31 -16.11
C ASN A 111 -31.48 -11.90 -14.77
N ASP A 112 -30.92 -12.37 -13.69
CA ASP A 112 -31.40 -12.12 -12.31
C ASP A 112 -30.71 -10.92 -11.67
N VAL A 113 -29.61 -10.43 -12.29
CA VAL A 113 -28.79 -9.33 -11.75
C VAL A 113 -29.12 -8.02 -12.48
N SER A 114 -29.49 -7.01 -11.69
CA SER A 114 -29.79 -5.68 -12.21
C SER A 114 -28.52 -4.94 -12.67
N ARG A 115 -28.55 -4.33 -13.87
CA ARG A 115 -27.43 -3.48 -14.36
C ARG A 115 -27.09 -2.34 -13.40
N LEU A 116 -28.11 -1.75 -12.76
CA LEU A 116 -27.91 -0.72 -11.73
C LEU A 116 -27.21 -1.26 -10.49
N PHE A 117 -27.47 -2.52 -10.11
CA PHE A 117 -26.74 -3.14 -9.01
C PHE A 117 -25.23 -3.20 -9.28
N VAL A 118 -24.82 -3.55 -10.51
CA VAL A 118 -23.41 -3.58 -10.90
C VAL A 118 -22.78 -2.19 -10.82
N ALA A 119 -23.49 -1.15 -11.28
CA ALA A 119 -23.03 0.23 -11.18
C ALA A 119 -22.89 0.67 -9.72
N PHE A 120 -23.86 0.38 -8.87
CA PHE A 120 -23.77 0.68 -7.42
C PHE A 120 -22.67 -0.14 -6.75
N ALA A 121 -22.49 -1.41 -7.11
CA ALA A 121 -21.43 -2.26 -6.59
C ALA A 121 -20.05 -1.66 -6.89
N TYR A 122 -19.84 -1.19 -8.13
CA TYR A 122 -18.59 -0.52 -8.50
C TYR A 122 -18.30 0.71 -7.62
N ILE A 123 -19.29 1.61 -7.48
CA ILE A 123 -19.15 2.83 -6.71
C ILE A 123 -18.93 2.50 -5.21
N CYS A 124 -19.76 1.61 -4.64
CA CYS A 124 -19.64 1.21 -3.25
C CYS A 124 -18.28 0.55 -2.96
N MET A 125 -17.82 -0.37 -3.81
CA MET A 125 -16.52 -1.00 -3.66
C MET A 125 -15.38 0.01 -3.70
N LEU A 126 -15.41 0.98 -4.61
CA LEU A 126 -14.44 2.08 -4.61
C LEU A 126 -14.43 2.79 -3.25
N VAL A 127 -15.59 3.23 -2.77
CA VAL A 127 -15.70 3.95 -1.49
C VAL A 127 -15.20 3.11 -0.32
N PHE A 128 -15.66 1.86 -0.21
CA PHE A 128 -15.31 1.00 0.93
C PHE A 128 -13.82 0.61 0.93
N ILE A 129 -13.26 0.19 -0.21
CA ILE A 129 -11.86 -0.21 -0.29
C ILE A 129 -10.92 0.99 -0.08
N PHE A 130 -11.21 2.17 -0.68
CA PHE A 130 -10.37 3.35 -0.44
C PHE A 130 -10.43 3.82 1.00
N THR A 131 -11.61 3.81 1.62
CA THR A 131 -11.81 4.19 3.03
C THR A 131 -11.09 3.21 3.95
N GLU A 132 -11.25 1.91 3.71
CA GLU A 132 -10.56 0.85 4.45
C GLU A 132 -9.06 1.04 4.38
N ARG A 133 -8.49 1.17 3.18
CA ARG A 133 -7.04 1.36 2.97
C ARG A 133 -6.49 2.57 3.69
N PHE A 134 -7.24 3.66 3.71
CA PHE A 134 -6.85 4.85 4.47
C PHE A 134 -6.86 4.61 5.98
N ILE A 135 -7.92 4.00 6.51
CA ILE A 135 -8.08 3.75 7.95
C ILE A 135 -7.04 2.73 8.42
N VAL A 136 -6.98 1.55 7.78
CA VAL A 136 -6.08 0.45 8.17
C VAL A 136 -4.63 0.86 7.96
N GLY A 137 -4.30 1.52 6.85
CA GLY A 137 -2.95 2.04 6.61
C GLY A 137 -2.51 3.02 7.70
N LYS A 138 -3.39 3.93 8.13
CA LYS A 138 -3.09 4.88 9.22
C LYS A 138 -2.90 4.18 10.57
N ILE A 139 -3.69 3.15 10.87
CA ILE A 139 -3.54 2.35 12.08
C ILE A 139 -2.22 1.59 12.07
N LEU A 140 -1.91 0.87 10.98
CA LEU A 140 -0.69 0.08 10.84
C LEU A 140 0.57 0.94 10.85
N SER A 141 0.52 2.15 10.28
CA SER A 141 1.63 3.11 10.35
C SER A 141 1.88 3.57 11.78
N LYS A 142 0.82 3.92 12.53
CA LYS A 142 0.93 4.35 13.94
C LYS A 142 1.44 3.24 14.87
N THR A 143 1.05 2.00 14.62
CA THR A 143 1.47 0.83 15.42
C THR A 143 2.85 0.31 15.05
N GLY A 144 3.48 0.87 13.99
CA GLY A 144 4.80 0.47 13.52
C GLY A 144 4.85 -0.89 12.80
N TYR A 145 3.70 -1.44 12.40
CA TYR A 145 3.62 -2.65 11.57
C TYR A 145 3.88 -2.38 10.10
N LEU A 146 3.63 -1.15 9.64
CA LEU A 146 3.85 -0.72 8.26
C LEU A 146 5.02 0.27 8.21
N THR A 147 6.18 -0.08 8.81
CA THR A 147 7.32 0.83 8.88
C THR A 147 8.52 0.23 8.16
N ILE A 148 9.00 0.93 7.14
CA ILE A 148 10.23 0.58 6.41
C ILE A 148 11.35 1.47 6.96
N PRO A 149 12.37 0.90 7.61
CA PRO A 149 13.54 1.67 8.03
C PRO A 149 14.33 2.12 6.80
N ILE A 150 14.72 3.39 6.77
CA ILE A 150 15.53 3.97 5.70
C ILE A 150 16.79 4.62 6.24
N LEU A 151 17.88 4.48 5.50
CA LEU A 151 19.15 5.16 5.72
C LEU A 151 19.29 6.32 4.74
N LEU A 152 19.62 7.50 5.24
CA LEU A 152 19.93 8.65 4.37
C LEU A 152 21.43 8.67 4.08
N VAL A 153 21.79 8.82 2.81
CA VAL A 153 23.16 9.07 2.37
C VAL A 153 23.29 10.53 2.00
N GLY A 154 23.90 11.31 2.91
CA GLY A 154 23.97 12.75 2.89
C GLY A 154 22.92 13.41 3.79
N ALA A 155 23.37 14.40 4.60
CA ALA A 155 22.54 15.15 5.55
C ALA A 155 22.36 16.62 5.17
N GLY A 156 22.48 16.95 3.87
CA GLY A 156 22.37 18.31 3.35
C GLY A 156 20.90 18.75 3.12
N LYS A 157 20.74 19.87 2.40
CA LYS A 157 19.42 20.46 2.05
C LYS A 157 18.49 19.46 1.34
N THR A 158 19.02 18.56 0.51
CA THR A 158 18.24 17.52 -0.17
C THR A 158 17.63 16.54 0.82
N ALA A 159 18.35 16.14 1.86
CA ALA A 159 17.83 15.27 2.90
C ALA A 159 16.69 15.94 3.68
N GLU A 160 16.79 17.26 3.93
CA GLU A 160 15.69 18.02 4.54
C GLU A 160 14.44 18.06 3.66
N LEU A 161 14.61 18.24 2.34
CA LEU A 161 13.48 18.20 1.40
C LEU A 161 12.83 16.82 1.36
N VAL A 162 13.64 15.74 1.35
CA VAL A 162 13.16 14.36 1.41
C VAL A 162 12.38 14.13 2.71
N LYS A 163 12.92 14.55 3.86
CA LYS A 163 12.21 14.44 5.14
C LYS A 163 10.87 15.15 5.09
N ARG A 164 10.81 16.41 4.64
CA ARG A 164 9.56 17.15 4.51
C ARG A 164 8.56 16.48 3.58
N ALA A 165 9.02 15.84 2.50
CA ALA A 165 8.17 15.07 1.60
C ALA A 165 7.59 13.82 2.30
N LEU A 166 8.41 13.10 3.07
CA LEU A 166 7.97 11.96 3.87
C LEU A 166 6.96 12.35 4.94
N ASP A 167 7.19 13.46 5.64
CA ASP A 167 6.30 13.98 6.69
C ASP A 167 4.92 14.43 6.16
N ARG A 168 4.83 14.79 4.88
CA ARG A 168 3.58 15.17 4.20
C ARG A 168 2.79 14.00 3.64
N MET A 169 3.34 12.79 3.66
CA MET A 169 2.61 11.62 3.18
C MET A 169 1.43 11.30 4.11
N PRO A 170 0.23 11.00 3.55
CA PRO A 170 -0.96 10.69 4.35
C PRO A 170 -0.78 9.47 5.26
N ILE A 171 0.06 8.53 4.80
CA ILE A 171 0.45 7.32 5.52
C ILE A 171 1.97 7.25 5.44
N THR A 172 2.62 7.48 6.58
CA THR A 172 4.08 7.43 6.67
C THR A 172 4.52 5.99 6.82
N THR A 173 5.04 5.43 5.73
CA THR A 173 5.55 4.05 5.70
C THR A 173 7.06 4.02 5.98
N TYR A 174 7.77 5.12 5.77
CA TYR A 174 9.21 5.22 5.89
C TYR A 174 9.63 5.85 7.22
N LYS A 175 10.62 5.24 7.90
CA LYS A 175 11.21 5.76 9.14
C LYS A 175 12.71 5.94 8.96
N ILE A 176 13.19 7.17 9.04
CA ILE A 176 14.62 7.48 9.01
C ILE A 176 15.24 6.94 10.31
N ILE A 177 16.24 6.05 10.17
CA ILE A 177 16.98 5.49 11.33
C ILE A 177 18.28 6.23 11.63
N GLY A 178 18.79 6.94 10.64
CA GLY A 178 20.04 7.71 10.72
C GLY A 178 20.52 8.13 9.34
N TYR A 179 21.67 8.74 9.32
CA TYR A 179 22.32 9.17 8.09
C TYR A 179 23.82 8.85 8.09
N VAL A 180 24.41 8.82 6.90
CA VAL A 180 25.87 8.79 6.69
C VAL A 180 26.27 10.03 5.90
N ASP A 181 27.34 10.71 6.32
CA ASP A 181 27.86 11.92 5.65
C ASP A 181 29.33 12.12 6.02
N ASP A 182 30.17 12.50 5.06
CA ASP A 182 31.60 12.77 5.30
C ASP A 182 31.81 14.09 6.05
N ASN A 183 30.86 15.03 5.95
CA ASN A 183 30.94 16.33 6.60
C ASN A 183 29.56 16.74 7.13
N PRO A 184 29.12 16.17 8.27
CA PRO A 184 27.82 16.48 8.83
C PRO A 184 27.74 17.94 9.23
N LYS A 185 27.12 18.76 8.37
CA LYS A 185 26.83 20.16 8.65
C LYS A 185 25.72 20.23 9.69
N SER A 186 25.56 21.38 10.35
CA SER A 186 24.47 21.66 11.29
C SER A 186 23.12 21.81 10.59
N SER A 187 22.69 20.77 9.87
CA SER A 187 21.36 20.67 9.23
C SER A 187 20.32 20.20 10.26
N SER A 188 19.03 20.36 9.94
CA SER A 188 17.95 19.84 10.76
C SER A 188 18.05 18.33 10.91
N ILE A 189 18.50 17.62 9.87
CA ILE A 189 18.73 16.17 9.87
C ILE A 189 19.81 15.79 10.89
N ALA A 190 20.94 16.51 10.91
CA ALA A 190 22.04 16.25 11.83
C ALA A 190 21.68 16.49 13.31
N LYS A 191 20.68 17.33 13.57
CA LYS A 191 20.18 17.57 14.96
C LYS A 191 19.19 16.52 15.43
N GLU A 192 18.45 15.91 14.49
CA GLU A 192 17.32 15.03 14.82
C GLU A 192 17.67 13.55 14.73
N TYR A 193 18.61 13.18 13.86
CA TYR A 193 18.98 11.78 13.62
C TYR A 193 20.47 11.53 13.91
N PRO A 194 20.83 10.30 14.30
CA PRO A 194 22.23 9.94 14.56
C PRO A 194 23.03 9.83 13.26
N CYS A 195 24.27 10.32 13.27
CA CYS A 195 25.26 10.02 12.25
C CYS A 195 25.81 8.61 12.49
N LEU A 196 25.63 7.73 11.52
CA LEU A 196 26.03 6.32 11.61
C LEU A 196 27.41 6.04 11.00
N GLY A 197 28.00 7.00 10.29
CA GLY A 197 29.33 6.90 9.67
C GLY A 197 29.53 7.84 8.50
N ALA A 198 30.65 7.68 7.83
CA ALA A 198 30.99 8.36 6.57
C ALA A 198 30.47 7.60 5.35
N PHE A 199 30.55 8.17 4.14
CA PHE A 199 30.12 7.51 2.90
C PHE A 199 30.83 6.17 2.67
N LYS A 200 32.09 6.02 3.04
CA LYS A 200 32.85 4.78 2.98
C LYS A 200 32.32 3.67 3.88
N ASP A 201 31.56 4.02 4.89
CA ASP A 201 31.05 3.09 5.90
C ASP A 201 29.64 2.57 5.57
N VAL A 202 29.03 2.99 4.44
CA VAL A 202 27.65 2.68 4.07
C VAL A 202 27.39 1.17 4.10
N GLU A 203 28.26 0.37 3.47
CA GLU A 203 28.12 -1.09 3.44
C GLU A 203 28.10 -1.71 4.84
N ARG A 204 29.01 -1.26 5.70
CA ARG A 204 29.06 -1.69 7.10
C ARG A 204 27.78 -1.30 7.84
N VAL A 205 27.34 -0.05 7.69
CA VAL A 205 26.12 0.46 8.33
C VAL A 205 24.88 -0.32 7.88
N ILE A 206 24.78 -0.67 6.60
CA ILE A 206 23.68 -1.49 6.08
C ILE A 206 23.70 -2.89 6.70
N LYS A 207 24.88 -3.53 6.75
CA LYS A 207 25.03 -4.85 7.39
C LYS A 207 24.73 -4.81 8.89
N ASP A 208 25.14 -3.76 9.56
CA ASP A 208 24.93 -3.58 11.01
C ASP A 208 23.49 -3.23 11.37
N THR A 209 22.80 -2.45 10.55
CA THR A 209 21.41 -2.02 10.79
C THR A 209 20.37 -2.94 10.16
N GLY A 210 20.73 -3.73 9.15
CA GLY A 210 19.82 -4.58 8.39
C GLY A 210 18.82 -3.79 7.54
N VAL A 211 19.14 -2.54 7.19
CA VAL A 211 18.29 -1.68 6.36
C VAL A 211 18.32 -2.16 4.91
N GLN A 212 17.13 -2.26 4.32
CA GLN A 212 16.96 -2.67 2.92
C GLN A 212 16.69 -1.49 1.97
N THR A 213 16.50 -0.29 2.50
CA THR A 213 16.17 0.90 1.69
C THR A 213 17.12 2.04 2.04
N VAL A 214 17.82 2.52 1.04
CA VAL A 214 18.77 3.64 1.16
C VAL A 214 18.30 4.77 0.25
N LEU A 215 18.24 5.99 0.80
CA LEU A 215 17.92 7.19 0.04
C LEU A 215 19.19 8.05 -0.13
N ILE A 216 19.63 8.22 -1.37
CA ILE A 216 20.81 9.03 -1.69
C ILE A 216 20.39 10.50 -1.79
N CYS A 217 20.83 11.30 -0.83
CA CYS A 217 20.49 12.71 -0.67
C CYS A 217 21.71 13.64 -0.86
N ALA A 218 22.74 13.18 -1.59
CA ALA A 218 23.99 13.90 -1.83
C ALA A 218 24.17 14.25 -3.31
N PRO A 219 23.44 15.25 -3.86
CA PRO A 219 23.52 15.62 -5.28
C PRO A 219 24.87 16.19 -5.69
N GLY A 220 25.71 16.63 -4.75
CA GLY A 220 27.07 17.11 -4.99
C GLY A 220 28.15 16.03 -5.00
N LEU A 221 27.78 14.76 -4.89
CA LEU A 221 28.74 13.65 -5.03
C LEU A 221 29.20 13.53 -6.49
N GLU A 222 30.51 13.39 -6.68
CA GLU A 222 31.07 13.10 -8.00
C GLU A 222 30.43 11.81 -8.58
N PRO A 223 30.11 11.78 -9.89
CA PRO A 223 29.47 10.61 -10.53
C PRO A 223 30.19 9.30 -10.27
N LYS A 224 31.54 9.31 -10.24
CA LYS A 224 32.35 8.13 -9.95
C LYS A 224 32.13 7.59 -8.52
N LYS A 225 32.03 8.50 -7.53
CA LYS A 225 31.75 8.12 -6.14
C LYS A 225 30.32 7.61 -5.99
N LEU A 226 29.37 8.20 -6.70
CA LEU A 226 27.97 7.76 -6.70
C LEU A 226 27.85 6.34 -7.25
N VAL A 227 28.49 6.05 -8.39
CA VAL A 227 28.50 4.69 -8.99
C VAL A 227 29.18 3.68 -8.07
N SER A 228 30.33 4.03 -7.45
CA SER A 228 30.99 3.13 -6.49
C SER A 228 30.10 2.83 -5.27
N LEU A 229 29.34 3.81 -4.80
CA LEU A 229 28.43 3.68 -3.68
C LEU A 229 27.21 2.81 -4.05
N ILE A 230 26.67 2.94 -5.26
CA ILE A 230 25.58 2.09 -5.75
C ILE A 230 26.06 0.63 -5.91
N ASN A 231 27.29 0.41 -6.33
CA ASN A 231 27.87 -0.94 -6.47
C ASN A 231 28.20 -1.61 -5.11
N GLN A 232 28.19 -0.85 -4.02
CA GLN A 232 28.38 -1.35 -2.64
C GLN A 232 27.03 -1.64 -1.96
N LEU A 233 25.89 -1.23 -2.55
CA LEU A 233 24.54 -1.46 -2.06
C LEU A 233 23.96 -2.78 -2.54
#